data_374286218f6628af3803314f185aeed2
#
_entry.id   374286218f6628af3803314f185aeed2
#
_cell.length_a   1.000
_cell.length_b   1.000
_cell.length_c   1.000
_cell.angle_alpha   90.00
_cell.angle_beta   90.00
_cell.angle_gamma   90.00
#
_symmetry.space_group_name_H-M   'P 1'
#
loop_
_entity.id
_entity.type
_entity.pdbx_description
1 polymer ?
#
loop_
_entity_poly.entity_id
_entity_poly.type
_entity_poly.pdbx_seq_one_letter_code
_entity_poly.pdbx_strand_id
1 'polypeptide(L)'
;RLSERSLEIFETAARYQMYHALALLLVGVLMSRSQVEETFLTASGWAFIVGVVLFCGSLYALSFSGINWLGAVAPLGGLALMVGWAAIAVAAWSYK
;
A
#
# COMPACT_ATOMS: atom_id res chain seq x y z
N ARG A 1 -22.54 11.69 -10.05
CA ARG A 1 -22.55 11.93 -8.60
C ARG A 1 -22.37 10.64 -7.83
N LEU A 2 -21.51 10.66 -6.84
CA LEU A 2 -21.20 9.47 -6.05
C LEU A 2 -22.21 9.31 -4.92
N SER A 3 -22.60 8.05 -4.67
CA SER A 3 -23.41 7.73 -3.51
C SER A 3 -22.60 7.89 -2.23
N GLU A 4 -23.29 7.88 -1.09
CA GLU A 4 -22.63 7.95 0.20
C GLU A 4 -21.63 6.81 0.37
N ARG A 5 -22.02 5.60 -0.04
CA ARG A 5 -21.12 4.45 0.03
C ARG A 5 -19.90 4.65 -0.85
N SER A 6 -20.09 5.19 -2.06
CA SER A 6 -18.97 5.45 -2.97
C SER A 6 -18.01 6.48 -2.40
N LEU A 7 -18.52 7.49 -1.72
CA LEU A 7 -17.68 8.48 -1.08
C LEU A 7 -16.87 7.89 0.06
N GLU A 8 -17.46 6.96 0.83
CA GLU A 8 -16.72 6.27 1.88
C GLU A 8 -15.59 5.42 1.30
N ILE A 9 -15.86 4.73 0.21
CA ILE A 9 -14.86 3.91 -0.45
C ILE A 9 -13.73 4.78 -0.99
N PHE A 10 -14.10 5.90 -1.62
CA PHE A 10 -13.12 6.85 -2.13
C PHE A 10 -12.23 7.38 -1.01
N GLU A 11 -12.84 7.73 0.11
CA GLU A 11 -12.10 8.26 1.25
C GLU A 11 -11.15 7.21 1.83
N THR A 12 -11.59 5.95 1.90
CA THR A 12 -10.74 4.87 2.36
C THR A 12 -9.52 4.73 1.46
N ALA A 13 -9.73 4.76 0.13
CA ALA A 13 -8.63 4.67 -0.81
C ALA A 13 -7.64 5.82 -0.62
N ALA A 14 -8.14 7.03 -0.45
CA ALA A 14 -7.30 8.20 -0.29
C ALA A 14 -6.45 8.10 0.99
N ARG A 15 -7.05 7.64 2.09
CA ARG A 15 -6.33 7.46 3.34
C ARG A 15 -5.22 6.43 3.20
N TYR A 16 -5.53 5.28 2.61
CA TYR A 16 -4.53 4.23 2.46
C TYR A 16 -3.43 4.65 1.51
N GLN A 17 -3.78 5.40 0.48
CA GLN A 17 -2.77 5.94 -0.42
C GLN A 17 -1.82 6.85 0.34
N MET A 18 -2.34 7.72 1.19
CA MET A 18 -1.52 8.63 1.98
C MET A 18 -0.63 7.86 2.95
N TYR A 19 -1.21 6.90 3.69
CA TYR A 19 -0.42 6.13 4.66
C TYR A 19 0.74 5.41 3.98
N HIS A 20 0.49 4.85 2.81
CA HIS A 20 1.53 4.06 2.14
C HIS A 20 2.48 4.92 1.34
N ALA A 21 2.07 6.13 0.93
CA ALA A 21 3.00 7.09 0.38
C ALA A 21 4.02 7.50 1.44
N LEU A 22 3.55 7.74 2.68
CA LEU A 22 4.45 8.03 3.80
C LEU A 22 5.34 6.83 4.10
N ALA A 23 4.79 5.62 4.01
CA ALA A 23 5.58 4.41 4.21
C ALA A 23 6.68 4.28 3.15
N LEU A 24 6.40 4.67 1.90
CA LEU A 24 7.42 4.65 0.85
C LEU A 24 8.53 5.66 1.13
N LEU A 25 8.17 6.82 1.68
CA LEU A 25 9.18 7.79 2.11
C LEU A 25 10.07 7.18 3.20
N LEU A 26 9.44 6.46 4.14
CA LEU A 26 10.19 5.78 5.19
C LEU A 26 11.14 4.75 4.59
N VAL A 27 10.68 3.96 3.63
CA VAL A 27 11.53 3.00 2.95
C VAL A 27 12.72 3.69 2.30
N GLY A 28 12.46 4.83 1.63
CA GLY A 28 13.52 5.59 0.99
C GLY A 28 14.56 6.08 1.99
N VAL A 29 14.10 6.59 3.14
CA VAL A 29 15.00 7.05 4.18
C VAL A 29 15.85 5.89 4.71
N LEU A 30 15.21 4.75 4.97
CA LEU A 30 15.93 3.58 5.48
C LEU A 30 16.94 3.05 4.47
N MET A 31 16.61 3.09 3.18
CA MET A 31 17.53 2.65 2.13
C MET A 31 18.76 3.53 2.04
N SER A 32 18.66 4.78 2.46
CA SER A 32 19.81 5.68 2.44
C SER A 32 20.79 5.38 3.56
N ARG A 33 20.44 4.50 4.49
CA ARG A 33 21.28 4.14 5.64
C ARG A 33 21.87 2.75 5.42
N SER A 34 23.17 2.67 5.53
CA SER A 34 23.91 1.45 5.17
C SER A 34 23.73 0.30 6.16
N GLN A 35 23.14 0.54 7.33
CA GLN A 35 22.99 -0.49 8.34
C GLN A 35 21.73 -1.35 8.16
N VAL A 36 20.88 -1.03 7.18
CA VAL A 36 19.62 -1.73 7.01
C VAL A 36 19.69 -2.66 5.82
N GLU A 37 19.05 -3.81 5.93
CA GLU A 37 19.05 -4.82 4.86
C GLU A 37 18.32 -4.30 3.64
N GLU A 38 19.05 -4.02 2.57
CA GLU A 38 18.49 -3.42 1.36
C GLU A 38 17.55 -4.33 0.61
N THR A 39 17.81 -5.65 0.65
CA THR A 39 16.98 -6.60 -0.07
C THR A 39 15.52 -6.53 0.41
N PHE A 40 15.34 -6.53 1.72
CA PHE A 40 13.99 -6.48 2.28
C PHE A 40 13.36 -5.10 2.10
N LEU A 41 14.16 -4.04 2.12
CA LEU A 41 13.63 -2.70 1.88
C LEU A 41 13.19 -2.54 0.43
N THR A 42 13.97 -3.05 -0.52
CA THR A 42 13.58 -3.01 -1.92
C THR A 42 12.29 -3.80 -2.13
N ALA A 43 12.20 -4.99 -1.53
CA ALA A 43 10.99 -5.79 -1.62
C ALA A 43 9.79 -5.06 -1.01
N SER A 44 10.00 -4.39 0.12
CA SER A 44 8.96 -3.62 0.77
C SER A 44 8.45 -2.50 -0.13
N GLY A 45 9.37 -1.76 -0.75
CA GLY A 45 9.00 -0.67 -1.64
C GLY A 45 8.14 -1.15 -2.81
N TRP A 46 8.56 -2.23 -3.46
CA TRP A 46 7.80 -2.78 -4.57
C TRP A 46 6.44 -3.33 -4.10
N ALA A 47 6.41 -3.99 -2.93
CA ALA A 47 5.16 -4.51 -2.39
C ALA A 47 4.19 -3.36 -2.10
N PHE A 48 4.68 -2.24 -1.57
CA PHE A 48 3.82 -1.07 -1.35
C PHE A 48 3.31 -0.49 -2.67
N ILE A 49 4.17 -0.38 -3.68
CA ILE A 49 3.75 0.15 -4.97
C ILE A 49 2.65 -0.72 -5.57
N VAL A 50 2.89 -2.03 -5.64
CA VAL A 50 1.90 -2.96 -6.17
C VAL A 50 0.63 -2.93 -5.34
N GLY A 51 0.78 -2.95 -4.01
CA GLY A 51 -0.36 -2.95 -3.11
C GLY A 51 -1.20 -1.68 -3.23
N VAL A 52 -0.57 -0.51 -3.33
CA VAL A 52 -1.30 0.74 -3.47
C VAL A 52 -2.03 0.76 -4.81
N VAL A 53 -1.38 0.32 -5.88
CA VAL A 53 -2.02 0.29 -7.19
C VAL A 53 -3.24 -0.65 -7.16
N LEU A 54 -3.09 -1.85 -6.61
CA LEU A 54 -4.20 -2.79 -6.57
C LEU A 54 -5.28 -2.38 -5.58
N PHE A 55 -4.88 -2.02 -4.37
CA PHE A 55 -5.85 -1.72 -3.30
C PHE A 55 -6.56 -0.41 -3.58
N CYS A 56 -5.80 0.67 -3.68
CA CYS A 56 -6.39 1.99 -3.86
C CYS A 56 -6.98 2.14 -5.25
N GLY A 57 -6.31 1.59 -6.27
CA GLY A 57 -6.82 1.64 -7.63
C GLY A 57 -8.16 0.94 -7.76
N SER A 58 -8.28 -0.26 -7.15
CA SER A 58 -9.55 -0.97 -7.22
C SER A 58 -10.64 -0.26 -6.45
N LEU A 59 -10.32 0.36 -5.31
CA LEU A 59 -11.31 1.11 -4.54
C LEU A 59 -11.74 2.37 -5.28
N TYR A 60 -10.81 3.09 -5.91
CA TYR A 60 -11.19 4.25 -6.71
C TYR A 60 -12.09 3.84 -7.87
N ALA A 61 -11.73 2.75 -8.57
CA ALA A 61 -12.52 2.28 -9.69
C ALA A 61 -13.90 1.82 -9.22
N LEU A 62 -13.97 1.13 -8.09
CA LEU A 62 -15.24 0.72 -7.52
C LEU A 62 -16.09 1.93 -7.16
N SER A 63 -15.48 2.95 -6.58
CA SER A 63 -16.17 4.17 -6.17
C SER A 63 -16.84 4.85 -7.35
N PHE A 64 -16.16 4.90 -8.49
CA PHE A 64 -16.69 5.62 -9.65
C PHE A 64 -17.58 4.77 -10.55
N SER A 65 -17.34 3.46 -10.61
CA SER A 65 -18.05 2.61 -11.55
C SER A 65 -19.17 1.77 -10.91
N GLY A 66 -19.04 1.46 -9.62
CA GLY A 66 -19.97 0.59 -8.94
C GLY A 66 -19.86 -0.88 -9.32
N ILE A 67 -18.79 -1.25 -10.02
CA ILE A 67 -18.58 -2.65 -10.42
C ILE A 67 -18.09 -3.43 -9.22
N ASN A 68 -18.97 -4.32 -8.71
CA ASN A 68 -18.73 -4.97 -7.42
C ASN A 68 -17.53 -5.91 -7.38
N TRP A 69 -17.18 -6.53 -8.51
CA TRP A 69 -16.06 -7.47 -8.50
C TRP A 69 -14.73 -6.76 -8.21
N LEU A 70 -14.67 -5.46 -8.42
CA LEU A 70 -13.47 -4.68 -8.07
C LEU A 70 -13.22 -4.73 -6.57
N GLY A 71 -14.27 -4.89 -5.78
CA GLY A 71 -14.09 -5.07 -4.33
C GLY A 71 -13.37 -6.36 -3.98
N ALA A 72 -13.42 -7.35 -4.87
CA ALA A 72 -12.71 -8.61 -4.65
C ALA A 72 -11.21 -8.47 -4.96
N VAL A 73 -10.83 -7.47 -5.74
CA VAL A 73 -9.43 -7.19 -6.05
C VAL A 73 -8.72 -6.48 -4.88
N ALA A 74 -9.46 -5.66 -4.15
CA ALA A 74 -8.87 -4.87 -3.07
C ALA A 74 -8.13 -5.72 -2.02
N PRO A 75 -8.68 -6.86 -1.53
CA PRO A 75 -7.93 -7.68 -0.58
C PRO A 75 -6.61 -8.20 -1.09
N LEU A 76 -6.48 -8.43 -2.40
CA LEU A 76 -5.20 -8.84 -2.98
C LEU A 76 -4.17 -7.73 -2.81
N GLY A 77 -4.57 -6.49 -3.06
CA GLY A 77 -3.71 -5.34 -2.82
C GLY A 77 -3.38 -5.20 -1.35
N GLY A 78 -4.36 -5.43 -0.48
CA GLY A 78 -4.14 -5.39 0.96
C GLY A 78 -3.09 -6.38 1.42
N LEU A 79 -3.11 -7.60 0.86
CA LEU A 79 -2.08 -8.59 1.18
C LEU A 79 -0.69 -8.10 0.76
N ALA A 80 -0.59 -7.46 -0.42
CA ALA A 80 0.69 -6.91 -0.86
C ALA A 80 1.18 -5.83 0.09
N LEU A 81 0.26 -4.99 0.61
CA LEU A 81 0.63 -3.98 1.59
C LEU A 81 1.14 -4.61 2.88
N MET A 82 0.50 -5.68 3.32
CA MET A 82 0.95 -6.40 4.52
C MET A 82 2.32 -7.00 4.32
N VAL A 83 2.60 -7.54 3.13
CA VAL A 83 3.93 -8.05 2.80
C VAL A 83 4.96 -6.93 2.88
N GLY A 84 4.60 -5.74 2.39
CA GLY A 84 5.49 -4.59 2.47
C GLY A 84 5.84 -4.23 3.90
N TRP A 85 4.85 -4.20 4.78
CA TRP A 85 5.09 -3.90 6.19
C TRP A 85 5.90 -4.99 6.88
N ALA A 86 5.63 -6.27 6.55
CA ALA A 86 6.42 -7.37 7.10
C ALA A 86 7.87 -7.27 6.64
N ALA A 87 8.11 -6.89 5.40
CA ALA A 87 9.46 -6.74 4.89
C ALA A 87 10.21 -5.64 5.61
N ILE A 88 9.52 -4.51 5.92
CA ILE A 88 10.14 -3.45 6.72
C ILE A 88 10.50 -3.97 8.10
N ALA A 89 9.61 -4.74 8.72
CA ALA A 89 9.85 -5.28 10.05
C ALA A 89 11.08 -6.19 10.06
N VAL A 90 11.22 -7.05 9.04
CA VAL A 90 12.38 -7.92 8.92
C VAL A 90 13.65 -7.10 8.71
N ALA A 91 13.58 -6.08 7.86
CA ALA A 91 14.74 -5.21 7.62
C ALA A 91 15.15 -4.50 8.90
N ALA A 92 14.17 -3.99 9.65
CA ALA A 92 14.43 -3.29 10.90
C ALA A 92 15.04 -4.22 11.96
N TRP A 93 14.63 -5.49 11.93
CA TRP A 93 15.16 -6.48 12.85
C TRP A 93 16.67 -6.65 12.71
N SER A 94 17.16 -6.54 11.47
CA SER A 94 18.59 -6.69 11.21
C SER A 94 19.34 -5.36 11.33
N TYR A 95 18.65 -4.28 11.63
CA TYR A 95 19.28 -2.95 11.77
C TYR A 95 20.22 -2.95 12.98
N LYS A 96 21.40 -2.40 12.79
CA LYS A 96 22.41 -2.34 13.84
C LYS A 96 22.79 -0.92 14.21
#